data_74db020f49a2e5a39bfc9e5b5f9bbc83
#
_entry.id   74db020f49a2e5a39bfc9e5b5f9bbc83
#
_cell.length_a   1.000
_cell.length_b   1.000
_cell.length_c   1.000
_cell.angle_alpha   90.00
_cell.angle_beta   90.00
_cell.angle_gamma   90.00
#
_symmetry.space_group_name_H-M   'P 1'
#
loop_
_entity.id
_entity.type
_entity.pdbx_description
1 polymer ?
#
loop_
_entity_poly.entity_id
_entity_poly.type
_entity_poly.pdbx_seq_one_letter_code
_entity_poly.pdbx_strand_id
1 'polypeptide(L)'
;MSGGYFNRNTYAMREIADAIERDIARALQPKPEKVQEDYWTIYEKDCFGSYHSYKDYMSFGNYEDAESFLLRDKTIVKAKQKYANRRFFDDGVVYQSTKRYMSDTPDGEQIPVLYSIHHCYYDHYPYEADVLELSDETIDAMKETYRQIRIAEIYAERVDWMMSGD
;
A
#
# COMPACT_ATOMS: atom_id res chain seq x y z
N MET A 1 32.81 -39.87 -0.79
CA MET A 1 32.35 -38.51 -1.13
C MET A 1 32.74 -37.63 0.07
N SER A 2 33.85 -36.90 -0.04
CA SER A 2 34.26 -35.95 1.00
C SER A 2 33.33 -34.76 0.91
N GLY A 3 32.49 -34.55 1.91
CA GLY A 3 31.84 -33.24 2.06
C GLY A 3 32.96 -32.24 2.23
N GLY A 4 32.99 -31.15 1.43
CA GLY A 4 34.02 -30.12 1.57
C GLY A 4 34.07 -29.56 2.99
N TYR A 5 35.17 -28.91 3.33
CA TYR A 5 35.39 -28.35 4.66
C TYR A 5 34.26 -27.46 5.16
N PHE A 6 33.66 -26.67 4.26
CA PHE A 6 32.54 -25.79 4.57
C PHE A 6 31.14 -26.44 4.41
N ASN A 7 31.10 -27.74 4.13
CA ASN A 7 29.86 -28.54 4.18
C ASN A 7 28.65 -27.89 3.44
N ARG A 8 28.87 -27.43 2.20
CA ARG A 8 27.89 -26.71 1.33
C ARG A 8 27.56 -25.27 1.69
N ASN A 9 28.21 -24.65 2.62
CA ASN A 9 27.93 -23.23 2.95
C ASN A 9 28.26 -22.27 1.79
N THR A 10 29.21 -22.64 0.90
CA THR A 10 29.48 -21.88 -0.33
C THR A 10 28.31 -21.86 -1.29
N TYR A 11 27.50 -22.92 -1.33
CA TYR A 11 26.27 -22.97 -2.13
C TYR A 11 25.23 -21.94 -1.65
N ALA A 12 25.08 -21.77 -0.35
CA ALA A 12 24.18 -20.76 0.21
C ALA A 12 24.60 -19.33 -0.17
N MET A 13 25.90 -19.04 -0.20
CA MET A 13 26.41 -17.74 -0.66
C MET A 13 26.07 -17.50 -2.14
N ARG A 14 26.20 -18.53 -2.97
CA ARG A 14 25.84 -18.46 -4.39
C ARG A 14 24.34 -18.18 -4.56
N GLU A 15 23.47 -18.89 -3.86
CA GLU A 15 22.02 -18.68 -3.95
C GLU A 15 21.62 -17.25 -3.54
N ILE A 16 22.24 -16.70 -2.51
CA ILE A 16 22.00 -15.32 -2.08
C ILE A 16 22.47 -14.33 -3.17
N ALA A 17 23.66 -14.52 -3.71
CA ALA A 17 24.16 -13.66 -4.78
C ALA A 17 23.28 -13.71 -6.03
N ASP A 18 22.85 -14.91 -6.46
CA ASP A 18 21.97 -15.09 -7.62
C ASP A 18 20.59 -14.47 -7.39
N ALA A 19 20.08 -14.48 -6.16
CA ALA A 19 18.83 -13.82 -5.81
C ALA A 19 18.96 -12.29 -5.91
N ILE A 20 20.05 -11.72 -5.37
CA ILE A 20 20.32 -10.27 -5.46
C ILE A 20 20.46 -9.84 -6.91
N GLU A 21 21.19 -10.59 -7.74
CA GLU A 21 21.39 -10.30 -9.16
C GLU A 21 20.06 -10.28 -9.93
N ARG A 22 19.19 -11.25 -9.67
CA ARG A 22 17.85 -11.30 -10.27
C ARG A 22 17.01 -10.10 -9.88
N ASP A 23 17.04 -9.71 -8.61
CA ASP A 23 16.23 -8.58 -8.14
C ASP A 23 16.76 -7.25 -8.67
N ILE A 24 18.08 -7.07 -8.79
CA ILE A 24 18.68 -5.93 -9.48
C ILE A 24 18.22 -5.89 -10.94
N ALA A 25 18.27 -7.02 -11.65
CA ALA A 25 17.85 -7.11 -13.05
C ALA A 25 16.37 -6.75 -13.20
N ARG A 26 15.49 -7.23 -12.31
CA ARG A 26 14.07 -6.88 -12.29
C ARG A 26 13.85 -5.38 -12.04
N ALA A 27 14.55 -4.79 -11.08
CA ALA A 27 14.42 -3.38 -10.75
C ALA A 27 14.87 -2.44 -11.89
N LEU A 28 15.83 -2.89 -12.71
CA LEU A 28 16.36 -2.14 -13.86
C LEU A 28 15.60 -2.39 -15.17
N GLN A 29 14.64 -3.31 -15.21
CA GLN A 29 13.83 -3.54 -16.41
C GLN A 29 12.98 -2.29 -16.72
N PRO A 30 12.71 -2.00 -18.01
CA PRO A 30 11.75 -0.99 -18.42
C PRO A 30 10.39 -1.30 -17.79
N LYS A 31 9.84 -0.31 -17.07
CA LYS A 31 8.53 -0.47 -16.41
C LYS A 31 7.42 -0.17 -17.42
N PRO A 32 6.32 -0.95 -17.41
CA PRO A 32 5.14 -0.62 -18.19
C PRO A 32 4.53 0.68 -17.71
N GLU A 33 3.66 1.26 -18.52
CA GLU A 33 2.87 2.41 -18.08
C GLU A 33 1.93 2.00 -16.94
N LYS A 34 1.80 2.87 -15.95
CA LYS A 34 0.83 2.69 -14.88
C LYS A 34 -0.58 2.83 -15.45
N VAL A 35 -1.49 2.01 -14.98
CA VAL A 35 -2.92 2.13 -15.23
C VAL A 35 -3.58 2.82 -14.04
N GLN A 36 -4.53 3.68 -14.35
CA GLN A 36 -5.35 4.34 -13.34
C GLN A 36 -6.57 3.46 -13.07
N GLU A 37 -6.81 3.17 -11.81
CA GLU A 37 -8.03 2.49 -11.37
C GLU A 37 -8.85 3.43 -10.49
N ASP A 38 -10.11 3.59 -10.87
CA ASP A 38 -11.05 4.44 -10.17
C ASP A 38 -11.80 3.63 -9.10
N TYR A 39 -12.04 4.25 -7.96
CA TYR A 39 -12.85 3.67 -6.91
C TYR A 39 -13.63 4.74 -6.15
N TRP A 40 -14.63 4.30 -5.41
CA TRP A 40 -15.43 5.15 -4.54
C TRP A 40 -15.20 4.77 -3.09
N THR A 41 -15.13 5.77 -2.22
CA THR A 41 -14.99 5.54 -0.78
C THR A 41 -15.93 6.47 0.01
N ILE A 42 -16.21 6.10 1.24
CA ILE A 42 -17.08 6.86 2.12
C ILE A 42 -16.24 7.48 3.22
N TYR A 43 -16.38 8.78 3.41
CA TYR A 43 -15.79 9.49 4.53
C TYR A 43 -16.87 9.90 5.52
N GLU A 44 -16.53 9.88 6.80
CA GLU A 44 -17.35 10.47 7.85
C GLU A 44 -16.64 11.65 8.50
N LYS A 45 -17.42 12.64 8.88
CA LYS A 45 -16.98 13.72 9.75
C LYS A 45 -17.66 13.57 11.08
N ASP A 46 -16.84 13.32 12.10
CA ASP A 46 -17.32 13.17 13.45
C ASP A 46 -17.79 14.50 14.04
N CYS A 47 -18.34 14.43 15.24
CA CYS A 47 -18.81 15.59 15.97
C CYS A 47 -17.69 16.55 16.39
N PHE A 48 -16.43 16.14 16.37
CA PHE A 48 -15.25 16.97 16.67
C PHE A 48 -14.65 17.64 15.43
N GLY A 49 -15.20 17.34 14.24
CA GLY A 49 -14.75 17.88 12.97
C GLY A 49 -13.62 17.10 12.32
N SER A 50 -13.23 15.97 12.89
CA SER A 50 -12.24 15.08 12.29
C SER A 50 -12.86 14.26 11.16
N TYR A 51 -12.04 14.00 10.11
CA TYR A 51 -12.44 13.19 8.96
C TYR A 51 -11.82 11.82 9.08
N HIS A 52 -12.64 10.79 8.86
CA HIS A 52 -12.22 9.41 8.89
C HIS A 52 -12.80 8.66 7.70
N SER A 53 -12.10 7.64 7.25
CA SER A 53 -12.71 6.65 6.37
C SER A 53 -13.79 5.89 7.12
N TYR A 54 -14.99 5.82 6.54
CA TYR A 54 -16.09 5.06 7.14
C TYR A 54 -15.80 3.56 7.03
N LYS A 55 -15.84 2.86 8.16
CA LYS A 55 -15.60 1.40 8.25
C LYS A 55 -14.33 0.91 7.52
N ASP A 56 -13.19 1.40 7.96
CA ASP A 56 -11.87 0.84 7.62
C ASP A 56 -11.53 0.80 6.12
N TYR A 57 -11.62 1.94 5.45
CA TYR A 57 -11.15 2.12 4.06
C TYR A 57 -11.82 1.23 3.01
N MET A 58 -13.11 0.94 3.15
CA MET A 58 -13.84 0.22 2.12
C MET A 58 -13.85 1.00 0.80
N SER A 59 -13.54 0.30 -0.29
CA SER A 59 -13.63 0.81 -1.66
C SER A 59 -14.78 0.13 -2.42
N PHE A 60 -15.38 0.86 -3.33
CA PHE A 60 -16.51 0.42 -4.16
C PHE A 60 -16.21 0.73 -5.62
N GLY A 61 -16.65 -0.13 -6.53
CA GLY A 61 -16.43 0.05 -7.96
C GLY A 61 -17.29 1.17 -8.58
N ASN A 62 -18.36 1.59 -7.92
CA ASN A 62 -19.25 2.65 -8.40
C ASN A 62 -19.92 3.38 -7.23
N TYR A 63 -20.51 4.54 -7.54
CA TYR A 63 -21.20 5.39 -6.56
C TYR A 63 -22.42 4.70 -5.94
N GLU A 64 -23.20 4.00 -6.74
CA GLU A 64 -24.45 3.37 -6.34
C GLU A 64 -24.22 2.27 -5.29
N ASP A 65 -23.15 1.52 -5.42
CA ASP A 65 -22.77 0.50 -4.43
C ASP A 65 -22.33 1.14 -3.11
N ALA A 66 -21.55 2.21 -3.17
CA ALA A 66 -21.15 2.98 -1.99
C ALA A 66 -22.38 3.58 -1.28
N GLU A 67 -23.30 4.21 -2.03
CA GLU A 67 -24.54 4.77 -1.49
C GLU A 67 -25.43 3.68 -0.87
N SER A 68 -25.61 2.57 -1.58
CA SER A 68 -26.41 1.45 -1.11
C SER A 68 -25.83 0.85 0.18
N PHE A 69 -24.51 0.77 0.27
CA PHE A 69 -23.83 0.32 1.48
C PHE A 69 -24.03 1.27 2.65
N LEU A 70 -23.87 2.58 2.41
CA LEU A 70 -24.06 3.61 3.43
C LEU A 70 -25.49 3.60 3.97
N LEU A 71 -26.48 3.51 3.09
CA LEU A 71 -27.90 3.54 3.45
C LEU A 71 -28.46 2.22 4.02
N ARG A 72 -27.64 1.14 4.11
CA ARG A 72 -28.00 -0.05 4.92
C ARG A 72 -28.17 0.32 6.39
N ASP A 73 -27.42 1.27 6.89
CA ASP A 73 -27.66 1.85 8.20
C ASP A 73 -28.86 2.79 8.13
N LYS A 74 -30.02 2.32 8.61
CA LYS A 74 -31.28 3.06 8.62
C LYS A 74 -31.23 4.37 9.41
N THR A 75 -30.15 4.61 10.14
CA THR A 75 -29.93 5.87 10.84
C THR A 75 -29.24 6.91 9.97
N ILE A 76 -28.80 6.56 8.77
CA ILE A 76 -28.16 7.46 7.82
C ILE A 76 -29.17 7.83 6.72
N VAL A 77 -29.33 9.12 6.49
CA VAL A 77 -30.24 9.69 5.51
C VAL A 77 -29.58 10.84 4.75
N LYS A 78 -30.13 11.23 3.60
CA LYS A 78 -29.66 12.44 2.90
C LYS A 78 -29.73 13.65 3.84
N ALA A 79 -28.67 14.44 3.86
CA ALA A 79 -28.57 15.57 4.78
C ALA A 79 -29.62 16.63 4.49
N LYS A 80 -30.12 17.28 5.56
CA LYS A 80 -30.95 18.46 5.43
C LYS A 80 -30.18 19.59 4.76
N GLN A 81 -30.86 20.47 4.05
CA GLN A 81 -30.26 21.56 3.27
C GLN A 81 -29.26 22.41 4.06
N LYS A 82 -29.50 22.65 5.35
CA LYS A 82 -28.59 23.40 6.22
C LYS A 82 -27.22 22.72 6.40
N TYR A 83 -27.13 21.40 6.23
CA TYR A 83 -25.89 20.63 6.31
C TYR A 83 -25.30 20.33 4.93
N ALA A 84 -26.14 20.23 3.89
CA ALA A 84 -25.70 20.02 2.51
C ALA A 84 -24.77 21.15 2.01
N ASN A 85 -24.90 22.35 2.56
CA ASN A 85 -24.03 23.49 2.27
C ASN A 85 -22.71 23.49 3.08
N ARG A 86 -22.59 22.65 4.09
CA ARG A 86 -21.34 22.46 4.85
C ARG A 86 -20.50 21.41 4.13
N ARG A 87 -19.91 21.80 3.01
CA ARG A 87 -19.10 20.94 2.19
C ARG A 87 -17.93 20.37 3.00
N PHE A 88 -17.82 19.05 3.02
CA PHE A 88 -16.63 18.38 3.51
C PHE A 88 -15.52 18.43 2.48
N PHE A 89 -15.94 18.27 1.22
CA PHE A 89 -15.13 18.22 0.02
C PHE A 89 -15.93 18.90 -1.10
N ASP A 90 -15.27 19.29 -2.15
CA ASP A 90 -15.83 20.19 -3.15
C ASP A 90 -17.04 19.63 -3.95
N ASP A 91 -17.22 18.30 -4.01
CA ASP A 91 -18.22 17.67 -4.87
C ASP A 91 -18.93 16.51 -4.19
N GLY A 92 -20.03 16.69 -3.52
CA GLY A 92 -20.74 15.50 -3.07
C GLY A 92 -22.08 15.73 -2.39
N VAL A 93 -22.97 14.77 -2.58
CA VAL A 93 -24.18 14.64 -1.77
C VAL A 93 -23.79 14.30 -0.35
N VAL A 94 -24.22 15.10 0.61
CA VAL A 94 -23.96 14.89 2.03
C VAL A 94 -25.09 14.08 2.65
N TYR A 95 -24.71 13.10 3.43
CA TYR A 95 -25.61 12.28 4.25
C TYR A 95 -25.42 12.64 5.72
N GLN A 96 -26.40 12.41 6.54
CA GLN A 96 -26.37 12.69 7.97
C GLN A 96 -26.86 11.51 8.77
N SER A 97 -26.27 11.30 9.95
CA SER A 97 -26.86 10.40 10.94
C SER A 97 -28.12 11.00 11.56
N THR A 98 -29.14 10.19 11.76
CA THR A 98 -30.31 10.54 12.57
C THR A 98 -30.03 10.36 14.07
N LYS A 99 -28.97 9.62 14.42
CA LYS A 99 -28.50 9.55 15.80
C LYS A 99 -27.90 10.90 16.17
N ARG A 100 -28.32 11.42 17.31
CA ARG A 100 -27.80 12.68 17.83
C ARG A 100 -26.42 12.44 18.47
N TYR A 101 -25.37 12.70 17.74
CA TYR A 101 -24.04 12.90 18.31
C TYR A 101 -23.87 14.41 18.43
N MET A 102 -23.60 14.84 19.65
CA MET A 102 -23.53 16.25 19.98
C MET A 102 -22.06 16.70 19.88
N SER A 103 -21.72 17.54 18.91
CA SER A 103 -20.64 18.47 19.12
C SER A 103 -21.25 19.77 19.60
N ASP A 104 -20.78 20.25 20.72
CA ASP A 104 -21.08 21.61 21.13
C ASP A 104 -20.26 22.55 20.23
N THR A 105 -20.93 23.18 19.29
CA THR A 105 -20.37 24.36 18.66
C THR A 105 -20.40 25.51 19.67
N PRO A 106 -19.58 26.57 19.54
CA PRO A 106 -19.63 27.75 20.41
C PRO A 106 -21.04 28.32 20.54
N ASP A 107 -21.92 28.10 19.57
CA ASP A 107 -23.30 28.56 19.55
C ASP A 107 -24.29 27.52 20.12
N GLY A 108 -23.82 26.41 20.70
CA GLY A 108 -24.67 25.34 21.26
C GLY A 108 -25.44 24.52 20.23
N GLU A 109 -25.11 24.62 18.95
CA GLU A 109 -25.78 23.84 17.89
C GLU A 109 -25.29 22.40 17.87
N GLN A 110 -26.22 21.45 17.93
CA GLN A 110 -25.94 20.02 17.78
C GLN A 110 -25.80 19.65 16.31
N ILE A 111 -24.59 19.25 15.90
CA ILE A 111 -24.33 18.82 14.53
C ILE A 111 -24.31 17.29 14.48
N PRO A 112 -25.09 16.64 13.59
CA PRO A 112 -25.03 15.21 13.40
C PRO A 112 -23.70 14.82 12.77
N VAL A 113 -23.32 13.53 12.90
CA VAL A 113 -22.24 12.96 12.08
C VAL A 113 -22.68 13.03 10.62
N LEU A 114 -21.77 13.50 9.79
CA LEU A 114 -22.01 13.68 8.35
C LEU A 114 -21.14 12.72 7.56
N TYR A 115 -21.68 12.26 6.42
CA TYR A 115 -21.01 11.33 5.52
C TYR A 115 -21.01 11.88 4.09
N SER A 116 -19.99 11.55 3.32
CA SER A 116 -19.95 11.84 1.89
C SER A 116 -19.24 10.72 1.14
N ILE A 117 -19.62 10.53 -0.11
CA ILE A 117 -19.08 9.52 -1.00
C ILE A 117 -18.15 10.23 -1.98
N HIS A 118 -16.91 9.76 -2.10
CA HIS A 118 -15.89 10.39 -2.92
C HIS A 118 -15.41 9.45 -4.00
N HIS A 119 -15.24 10.03 -5.19
CA HIS A 119 -14.49 9.42 -6.26
C HIS A 119 -12.99 9.59 -5.98
N CYS A 120 -12.26 8.50 -6.02
CA CYS A 120 -10.84 8.43 -5.84
C CYS A 120 -10.22 7.61 -6.97
N TYR A 121 -8.93 7.77 -7.16
CA TYR A 121 -8.17 6.95 -8.10
C TYR A 121 -6.80 6.66 -7.54
N TYR A 122 -6.20 5.58 -8.00
CA TYR A 122 -4.80 5.28 -7.73
C TYR A 122 -4.14 4.73 -9.00
N ASP A 123 -2.87 5.06 -9.15
CA ASP A 123 -2.07 4.57 -10.26
C ASP A 123 -1.28 3.35 -9.80
N HIS A 124 -1.41 2.26 -10.53
CA HIS A 124 -0.67 1.03 -10.27
C HIS A 124 -0.15 0.42 -11.58
N TYR A 125 0.85 -0.44 -11.47
CA TYR A 125 1.25 -1.24 -12.63
C TYR A 125 0.21 -2.33 -12.92
N PRO A 126 0.08 -2.76 -14.19
CA PRO A 126 -0.77 -3.92 -14.51
C PRO A 126 -0.46 -5.09 -13.58
N TYR A 127 -1.49 -5.76 -13.08
CA TYR A 127 -1.36 -6.84 -12.09
C TYR A 127 -0.50 -8.02 -12.58
N GLU A 128 -0.44 -8.24 -13.89
CA GLU A 128 0.42 -9.25 -14.54
C GLU A 128 1.87 -8.81 -14.71
N ALA A 129 2.18 -7.54 -14.44
CA ALA A 129 3.53 -7.01 -14.59
C ALA A 129 4.39 -7.34 -13.37
N ASP A 130 5.51 -8.03 -13.60
CA ASP A 130 6.50 -8.31 -12.56
C ASP A 130 7.41 -7.10 -12.35
N VAL A 131 6.91 -6.09 -11.66
CA VAL A 131 7.62 -4.83 -11.41
C VAL A 131 8.18 -4.82 -10.00
N LEU A 132 9.47 -4.56 -9.89
CA LEU A 132 10.16 -4.28 -8.62
C LEU A 132 10.60 -2.82 -8.59
N GLU A 133 10.05 -2.04 -7.67
CA GLU A 133 10.45 -0.65 -7.47
C GLU A 133 11.44 -0.55 -6.32
N LEU A 134 12.67 -0.16 -6.67
CA LEU A 134 13.75 0.10 -5.69
C LEU A 134 14.34 1.48 -5.98
N SER A 135 14.79 2.16 -4.93
CA SER A 135 15.56 3.40 -5.10
C SER A 135 16.95 3.12 -5.66
N ASP A 136 17.54 4.10 -6.33
CA ASP A 136 18.91 3.99 -6.86
C ASP A 136 19.92 3.65 -5.76
N GLU A 137 19.76 4.23 -4.57
CA GLU A 137 20.58 3.94 -3.40
C GLU A 137 20.47 2.47 -2.97
N THR A 138 19.26 1.91 -3.00
CA THR A 138 19.02 0.50 -2.69
C THR A 138 19.70 -0.40 -3.72
N ILE A 139 19.52 -0.07 -5.01
CA ILE A 139 20.16 -0.81 -6.12
C ILE A 139 21.68 -0.79 -5.99
N ASP A 140 22.27 0.36 -5.67
CA ASP A 140 23.73 0.48 -5.50
C ASP A 140 24.22 -0.30 -4.27
N ALA A 141 23.50 -0.27 -3.17
CA ALA A 141 23.80 -1.10 -2.00
C ALA A 141 23.70 -2.61 -2.32
N MET A 142 22.71 -3.02 -3.10
CA MET A 142 22.56 -4.40 -3.56
C MET A 142 23.71 -4.83 -4.48
N LYS A 143 24.15 -3.99 -5.41
CA LYS A 143 25.32 -4.25 -6.27
C LYS A 143 26.61 -4.45 -5.46
N GLU A 144 26.82 -3.61 -4.44
CA GLU A 144 27.97 -3.76 -3.57
C GLU A 144 27.89 -5.03 -2.74
N THR A 145 26.73 -5.33 -2.17
CA THR A 145 26.48 -6.58 -1.44
C THR A 145 26.74 -7.82 -2.32
N TYR A 146 26.22 -7.81 -3.54
CA TYR A 146 26.47 -8.87 -4.53
C TYR A 146 27.96 -9.08 -4.76
N ARG A 147 28.72 -7.99 -5.00
CA ARG A 147 30.18 -8.05 -5.21
C ARG A 147 30.90 -8.68 -4.03
N GLN A 148 30.56 -8.26 -2.82
CA GLN A 148 31.20 -8.78 -1.60
C GLN A 148 30.88 -10.26 -1.37
N ILE A 149 29.65 -10.69 -1.59
CA ILE A 149 29.27 -12.11 -1.47
C ILE A 149 29.99 -12.96 -2.52
N ARG A 150 30.10 -12.50 -3.77
CA ARG A 150 30.86 -13.22 -4.82
C ARG A 150 32.35 -13.35 -4.49
N ILE A 151 32.96 -12.30 -3.94
CA ILE A 151 34.35 -12.35 -3.47
C ILE A 151 34.48 -13.37 -2.33
N ALA A 152 33.58 -13.32 -1.35
CA ALA A 152 33.61 -14.26 -0.22
C ALA A 152 33.39 -15.72 -0.68
N GLU A 153 32.51 -15.97 -1.62
CA GLU A 153 32.29 -17.28 -2.24
C GLU A 153 33.58 -17.83 -2.83
N ILE A 154 34.28 -17.03 -3.65
CA ILE A 154 35.53 -17.45 -4.30
C ILE A 154 36.61 -17.79 -3.26
N TYR A 155 36.78 -16.98 -2.21
CA TYR A 155 37.72 -17.27 -1.16
C TYR A 155 37.33 -18.52 -0.37
N ALA A 156 36.08 -18.70 -0.05
CA ALA A 156 35.58 -19.87 0.65
C ALA A 156 35.79 -21.16 -0.16
N GLU A 157 35.54 -21.14 -1.47
CA GLU A 157 35.82 -22.28 -2.36
C GLU A 157 37.33 -22.62 -2.39
N ARG A 158 38.18 -21.61 -2.45
CA ARG A 158 39.66 -21.84 -2.40
C ARG A 158 40.09 -22.49 -1.10
N VAL A 159 39.61 -22.03 0.02
CA VAL A 159 39.92 -22.62 1.33
C VAL A 159 39.36 -24.04 1.42
N ASP A 160 38.16 -24.26 0.91
CA ASP A 160 37.55 -25.59 0.89
C ASP A 160 38.37 -26.59 0.10
N TRP A 161 38.90 -26.19 -1.06
CA TRP A 161 39.83 -27.00 -1.85
C TRP A 161 41.10 -27.30 -1.12
N MET A 162 41.75 -26.27 -0.52
CA MET A 162 43.01 -26.43 0.21
C MET A 162 42.85 -27.36 1.42
N MET A 163 41.71 -27.31 2.10
CA MET A 163 41.44 -28.11 3.30
C MET A 163 40.94 -29.53 2.98
N SER A 164 40.37 -29.73 1.79
CA SER A 164 39.90 -31.05 1.34
C SER A 164 41.03 -31.95 0.80
N GLY A 165 42.23 -31.42 0.60
CA GLY A 165 43.39 -32.20 0.19
C GLY A 165 43.42 -32.60 -1.29
N ASP A 166 42.69 -31.90 -2.14
CA ASP A 166 42.67 -32.09 -3.60
C ASP A 166 43.59 -31.12 -4.31
#